data_c8c25534802fe971c99d7ed0901a7879
#
_entry.id   c8c25534802fe971c99d7ed0901a7879
#
_cell.length_a   1.000
_cell.length_b   1.000
_cell.length_c   1.000
_cell.angle_alpha   90.00
_cell.angle_beta   90.00
_cell.angle_gamma   90.00
#
_symmetry.space_group_name_H-M   'P 1'
#
loop_
_entity.id
_entity.type
_entity.pdbx_description
1 polymer ?
#
loop_
_entity_poly.entity_id
_entity_poly.type
_entity_poly.pdbx_seq_one_letter_code
_entity_poly.pdbx_strand_id
1 'polypeptide(L)'
;DVYKRQTLGCPFNTGEIVYIICLVVSVIWGIYETYNATDKNEKRQNLAFVLGFGMLGIPFYGYGWSAAITGIAVLIVLWFVLGYKRKKEVVVKNDETTGLTKTKVQLLPLISARVKNTALLCMLMLMIGYSSYALIVIRSAANPPMDQNSPEDIFTLGSYLSRDQYGDRPLFYGQAYTSQVALEVDGDMCKPVMTEGAPVYQRKEKASKDEKDSYFVVSHKNKYKYAQNMFFPRMYDAAHAQAYEDWMGGVNGTEVPFDRCGENMTVKVPSQWDNIRFFL
;
A
#
# COMPACT_ATOMS: atom_id res chain seq x y z
N ASP A 1 13.56 -11.34 2.70
CA ASP A 1 14.87 -11.96 2.85
C ASP A 1 14.88 -13.13 3.83
N VAL A 2 13.93 -14.04 3.66
CA VAL A 2 13.76 -15.27 4.44
C VAL A 2 15.04 -16.14 4.36
N TYR A 3 15.66 -16.20 3.18
CA TYR A 3 16.88 -16.99 2.96
C TYR A 3 18.09 -16.49 3.76
N LYS A 4 18.32 -15.18 3.87
CA LYS A 4 19.46 -14.63 4.63
C LYS A 4 19.32 -14.86 6.13
N ARG A 5 18.10 -14.93 6.65
CA ARG A 5 17.83 -15.16 8.06
C ARG A 5 18.09 -16.61 8.46
N GLN A 6 17.81 -17.55 7.57
CA GLN A 6 18.12 -18.97 7.79
C GLN A 6 19.63 -19.22 7.91
N THR A 7 20.46 -18.51 7.14
CA THR A 7 21.92 -18.62 7.21
C THR A 7 22.48 -18.08 8.53
N LEU A 8 21.80 -17.13 9.18
CA LEU A 8 22.21 -16.55 10.47
C LEU A 8 21.76 -17.38 11.69
N GLY A 9 21.05 -18.50 11.48
CA GLY A 9 20.64 -19.39 12.57
C GLY A 9 19.54 -18.86 13.48
N CYS A 10 18.92 -17.72 13.16
CA CYS A 10 17.82 -17.15 13.95
C CYS A 10 16.52 -17.95 13.77
N PRO A 11 15.66 -18.09 14.79
CA PRO A 11 14.31 -18.61 14.64
C PRO A 11 13.52 -17.83 13.56
N PHE A 12 12.61 -18.51 12.86
CA PHE A 12 11.87 -17.96 11.71
C PHE A 12 11.22 -16.60 12.01
N ASN A 13 10.55 -16.46 13.14
CA ASN A 13 9.80 -15.25 13.50
C ASN A 13 10.65 -14.16 14.18
N THR A 14 11.93 -14.39 14.46
CA THR A 14 12.77 -13.41 15.20
C THR A 14 12.84 -12.06 14.51
N GLY A 15 13.00 -12.05 13.19
CA GLY A 15 13.12 -10.80 12.44
C GLY A 15 11.83 -9.98 12.44
N GLU A 16 10.70 -10.64 12.47
CA GLU A 16 9.37 -10.03 12.53
C GLU A 16 9.12 -9.42 13.90
N ILE A 17 9.41 -10.17 14.96
CA ILE A 17 9.31 -9.68 16.33
C ILE A 17 10.21 -8.45 16.53
N VAL A 18 11.46 -8.51 16.07
CA VAL A 18 12.39 -7.36 16.14
C VAL A 18 11.84 -6.16 15.36
N TYR A 19 11.29 -6.38 14.16
CA TYR A 19 10.67 -5.30 13.37
C TYR A 19 9.50 -4.65 14.11
N ILE A 20 8.59 -5.45 14.67
CA ILE A 20 7.43 -4.94 15.43
C ILE A 20 7.90 -4.15 16.64
N ILE A 21 8.89 -4.66 17.40
CA ILE A 21 9.45 -3.94 18.55
C ILE A 21 10.05 -2.60 18.11
N CYS A 22 10.87 -2.59 17.05
CA CYS A 22 11.47 -1.37 16.53
C CYS A 22 10.39 -0.36 16.05
N LEU A 23 9.33 -0.84 15.40
CA LEU A 23 8.21 -0.01 14.97
C LEU A 23 7.51 0.64 16.17
N VAL A 24 7.12 -0.16 17.17
CA VAL A 24 6.46 0.34 18.38
C VAL A 24 7.35 1.35 19.12
N VAL A 25 8.63 1.02 19.30
CA VAL A 25 9.59 1.92 19.96
C VAL A 25 9.75 3.23 19.20
N SER A 26 9.85 3.19 17.86
CA SER A 26 9.98 4.40 17.04
C SER A 26 8.75 5.31 17.12
N VAL A 27 7.55 4.73 17.15
CA VAL A 27 6.28 5.47 17.27
C VAL A 27 6.15 6.08 18.68
N ILE A 28 6.43 5.32 19.74
CA ILE A 28 6.40 5.82 21.11
C ILE A 28 7.42 6.94 21.31
N TRP A 29 8.65 6.76 20.81
CA TRP A 29 9.66 7.81 20.85
C TRP A 29 9.21 9.08 20.10
N GLY A 30 8.58 8.91 18.93
CA GLY A 30 8.02 10.02 18.17
C GLY A 30 6.92 10.77 18.92
N ILE A 31 6.03 10.06 19.60
CA ILE A 31 4.98 10.65 20.44
C ILE A 31 5.62 11.44 21.61
N TYR A 32 6.61 10.87 22.27
CA TYR A 32 7.31 11.54 23.38
C TYR A 32 8.00 12.83 22.93
N GLU A 33 8.77 12.78 21.82
CA GLU A 33 9.47 13.98 21.30
C GLU A 33 8.51 15.05 20.79
N THR A 34 7.38 14.67 20.19
CA THR A 34 6.39 15.63 19.70
C THR A 34 5.49 16.19 20.80
N TYR A 35 5.26 15.44 21.89
CA TYR A 35 4.56 15.92 23.07
C TYR A 35 5.39 16.96 23.84
N ASN A 36 6.68 16.68 24.06
CA ASN A 36 7.64 17.58 24.71
C ASN A 36 8.30 18.51 23.68
N ALA A 37 7.52 19.04 22.76
CA ALA A 37 8.03 19.83 21.64
C ALA A 37 8.69 21.13 22.13
N THR A 38 9.97 21.30 21.77
CA THR A 38 10.76 22.51 21.96
C THR A 38 11.49 22.83 20.66
N ASP A 39 11.79 24.09 20.40
CA ASP A 39 12.55 24.52 19.22
C ASP A 39 13.89 23.77 19.05
N LYS A 40 14.52 23.41 20.17
CA LYS A 40 15.77 22.64 20.20
C LYS A 40 15.61 21.20 19.73
N ASN A 41 14.42 20.61 19.86
CA ASN A 41 14.12 19.19 19.55
C ASN A 41 13.53 18.99 18.16
N GLU A 42 13.34 20.05 17.37
CA GLU A 42 12.61 19.98 16.08
C GLU A 42 13.18 18.92 15.13
N LYS A 43 14.51 18.82 15.02
CA LYS A 43 15.16 17.81 14.17
C LYS A 43 14.88 16.38 14.66
N ARG A 44 14.88 16.15 15.98
CA ARG A 44 14.57 14.84 16.56
C ARG A 44 13.11 14.45 16.37
N GLN A 45 12.20 15.42 16.52
CA GLN A 45 10.77 15.21 16.21
C GLN A 45 10.56 14.81 14.75
N ASN A 46 11.21 15.51 13.82
CA ASN A 46 11.12 15.20 12.39
C ASN A 46 11.72 13.83 12.09
N LEU A 47 12.86 13.50 12.69
CA LEU A 47 13.50 12.19 12.51
C LEU A 47 12.61 11.06 13.04
N ALA A 48 12.09 11.19 14.25
CA ALA A 48 11.22 10.19 14.86
C ALA A 48 9.92 10.00 14.06
N PHE A 49 9.36 11.10 13.54
CA PHE A 49 8.18 11.05 12.68
C PHE A 49 8.46 10.32 11.35
N VAL A 50 9.56 10.65 10.68
CA VAL A 50 9.95 9.99 9.41
C VAL A 50 10.26 8.51 9.62
N LEU A 51 10.94 8.16 10.72
CA LEU A 51 11.21 6.76 11.07
C LEU A 51 9.92 5.99 11.34
N GLY A 52 9.02 6.52 12.17
CA GLY A 52 7.73 5.89 12.46
C GLY A 52 6.89 5.67 11.20
N PHE A 53 6.79 6.70 10.35
CA PHE A 53 6.07 6.62 9.08
C PHE A 53 6.73 5.66 8.08
N GLY A 54 8.06 5.69 7.98
CA GLY A 54 8.81 4.81 7.10
C GLY A 54 8.72 3.34 7.50
N MET A 55 8.77 3.07 8.80
CA MET A 55 8.66 1.70 9.33
C MET A 55 7.27 1.09 9.17
N LEU A 56 6.21 1.88 9.00
CA LEU A 56 4.89 1.35 8.64
C LEU A 56 4.86 0.71 7.23
N GLY A 57 5.90 0.94 6.42
CA GLY A 57 6.00 0.36 5.09
C GLY A 57 5.11 1.02 4.03
N ILE A 58 4.25 1.98 4.40
CA ILE A 58 3.35 2.67 3.47
C ILE A 58 4.09 3.27 2.27
N PRO A 59 5.26 3.95 2.43
CA PRO A 59 6.00 4.48 1.29
C PRO A 59 6.57 3.41 0.35
N PHE A 60 6.71 2.18 0.82
CA PHE A 60 7.33 1.05 0.11
C PHE A 60 6.28 0.12 -0.52
N TYR A 61 5.16 0.67 -0.95
CA TYR A 61 4.12 -0.10 -1.60
C TYR A 61 4.55 -0.58 -2.99
N GLY A 62 4.44 -1.88 -3.21
CA GLY A 62 4.81 -2.53 -4.47
C GLY A 62 5.89 -3.60 -4.31
N TYR A 63 6.44 -4.06 -5.43
CA TYR A 63 7.43 -5.13 -5.48
C TYR A 63 8.72 -4.67 -6.19
N GLY A 64 9.83 -5.26 -5.77
CA GLY A 64 11.12 -5.08 -6.40
C GLY A 64 11.83 -3.75 -6.05
N TRP A 65 12.85 -3.45 -6.81
CA TRP A 65 13.70 -2.28 -6.59
C TRP A 65 12.98 -0.94 -6.82
N SER A 66 11.98 -0.92 -7.69
CA SER A 66 11.19 0.27 -7.97
C SER A 66 10.43 0.75 -6.72
N ALA A 67 9.83 -0.18 -5.97
CA ALA A 67 9.14 0.15 -4.71
C ALA A 67 10.12 0.69 -3.65
N ALA A 68 11.34 0.14 -3.57
CA ALA A 68 12.35 0.64 -2.66
C ALA A 68 12.79 2.07 -2.99
N ILE A 69 13.04 2.35 -4.27
CA ILE A 69 13.46 3.68 -4.74
C ILE A 69 12.35 4.71 -4.50
N THR A 70 11.11 4.39 -4.86
CA THR A 70 9.97 5.29 -4.64
C THR A 70 9.74 5.54 -3.16
N GLY A 71 9.84 4.52 -2.31
CA GLY A 71 9.71 4.65 -0.86
C GLY A 71 10.77 5.57 -0.26
N ILE A 72 12.04 5.41 -0.64
CA ILE A 72 13.13 6.29 -0.20
C ILE A 72 12.89 7.73 -0.69
N ALA A 73 12.47 7.92 -1.93
CA ALA A 73 12.18 9.25 -2.47
C ALA A 73 11.06 9.94 -1.69
N VAL A 74 9.99 9.22 -1.34
CA VAL A 74 8.89 9.74 -0.51
C VAL A 74 9.39 10.15 0.88
N LEU A 75 10.24 9.36 1.52
CA LEU A 75 10.81 9.70 2.84
C LEU A 75 11.72 10.93 2.77
N ILE A 76 12.51 11.07 1.71
CA ILE A 76 13.35 12.25 1.49
C ILE A 76 12.47 13.49 1.30
N VAL A 77 11.45 13.42 0.46
CA VAL A 77 10.49 14.53 0.27
C VAL A 77 9.82 14.90 1.59
N LEU A 78 9.36 13.91 2.35
CA LEU A 78 8.75 14.11 3.66
C LEU A 78 9.72 14.82 4.62
N TRP A 79 10.99 14.42 4.64
CA TRP A 79 12.02 15.06 5.44
C TRP A 79 12.20 16.55 5.09
N PHE A 80 12.25 16.88 3.79
CA PHE A 80 12.36 18.27 3.34
C PHE A 80 11.10 19.08 3.67
N VAL A 81 9.92 18.51 3.51
CA VAL A 81 8.64 19.15 3.86
C VAL A 81 8.57 19.47 5.36
N LEU A 82 8.98 18.51 6.21
CA LEU A 82 9.01 18.69 7.66
C LEU A 82 10.07 19.73 8.11
N GLY A 83 11.18 19.84 7.37
CA GLY A 83 12.24 20.81 7.61
C GLY A 83 11.93 22.21 7.10
N TYR A 84 10.92 22.35 6.22
CA TYR A 84 10.58 23.63 5.61
C TYR A 84 9.93 24.58 6.63
N LYS A 85 10.44 25.81 6.69
CA LYS A 85 9.95 26.86 7.60
C LYS A 85 9.33 28.01 6.82
N ARG A 86 8.13 28.37 7.20
CA ARG A 86 7.43 29.53 6.65
C ARG A 86 7.71 30.78 7.51
N LYS A 87 8.03 31.87 6.85
CA LYS A 87 8.15 33.19 7.53
C LYS A 87 6.75 33.70 7.84
N LYS A 88 6.50 34.00 9.12
CA LYS A 88 5.27 34.65 9.54
C LYS A 88 5.65 35.91 10.35
N GLU A 89 5.06 37.03 9.99
CA GLU A 89 5.19 38.25 10.75
C GLU A 89 4.25 38.22 11.94
N VAL A 90 4.80 38.27 13.13
CA VAL A 90 4.03 38.29 14.38
C VAL A 90 4.22 39.68 15.02
N VAL A 91 3.12 40.33 15.27
CA VAL A 91 3.09 41.59 16.00
C VAL A 91 3.36 41.29 17.48
N VAL A 92 4.49 41.76 17.99
CA VAL A 92 4.96 41.42 19.35
C VAL A 92 4.44 42.38 20.42
N LYS A 93 4.22 43.65 20.09
CA LYS A 93 3.70 44.65 21.03
C LYS A 93 3.24 45.90 20.29
N ASN A 94 2.09 46.43 20.66
CA ASN A 94 1.69 47.79 20.36
C ASN A 94 2.12 48.65 21.60
N ASP A 95 3.11 49.48 21.43
CA ASP A 95 3.39 50.52 22.44
C ASP A 95 2.34 51.64 22.25
N GLU A 96 1.35 51.67 23.14
CA GLU A 96 0.23 52.62 23.10
C GLU A 96 0.68 54.10 23.13
N THR A 97 1.94 54.38 23.54
CA THR A 97 2.48 55.73 23.63
C THR A 97 3.16 56.25 22.36
N THR A 98 3.59 55.38 21.45
CA THR A 98 4.36 55.82 20.26
C THR A 98 3.74 55.36 18.93
N GLY A 99 2.66 54.60 18.92
CA GLY A 99 2.01 54.11 17.71
C GLY A 99 2.86 53.21 16.81
N LEU A 100 4.04 52.78 17.29
CA LEU A 100 4.96 51.92 16.52
C LEU A 100 4.71 50.45 16.81
N THR A 101 4.24 49.75 15.79
CA THR A 101 4.07 48.28 15.79
C THR A 101 5.40 47.58 15.55
N LYS A 102 5.98 46.93 16.58
CA LYS A 102 7.17 46.10 16.40
C LYS A 102 6.75 44.73 15.84
N THR A 103 6.99 44.49 14.56
CA THR A 103 6.82 43.20 13.89
C THR A 103 8.11 42.37 14.02
N LYS A 104 8.00 41.16 14.53
CA LYS A 104 9.08 40.16 14.54
C LYS A 104 8.78 39.09 13.55
N VAL A 105 9.69 38.86 12.63
CA VAL A 105 9.57 37.72 11.70
C VAL A 105 9.91 36.44 12.46
N GLN A 106 8.94 35.55 12.61
CA GLN A 106 9.12 34.25 13.25
C GLN A 106 9.07 33.17 12.16
N LEU A 107 10.07 32.28 12.20
CA LEU A 107 10.10 31.07 11.33
C LEU A 107 9.26 29.99 11.99
N LEU A 108 8.14 29.67 11.38
CA LEU A 108 7.24 28.60 11.85
C LEU A 108 7.39 27.35 10.96
N PRO A 109 7.47 26.16 11.55
CA PRO A 109 7.47 24.93 10.77
C PRO A 109 6.16 24.80 9.97
N LEU A 110 6.23 24.23 8.76
CA LEU A 110 5.07 24.00 7.92
C LEU A 110 4.06 23.09 8.62
N ILE A 111 4.57 22.04 9.27
CA ILE A 111 3.77 21.06 10.04
C ILE A 111 4.11 21.26 11.52
N SER A 112 3.11 21.67 12.30
CA SER A 112 3.29 21.92 13.73
C SER A 112 3.55 20.60 14.49
N ALA A 113 4.22 20.69 15.64
CA ALA A 113 4.47 19.55 16.52
C ALA A 113 3.16 18.87 16.96
N ARG A 114 2.10 19.65 17.12
CA ARG A 114 0.75 19.15 17.48
C ARG A 114 0.20 18.22 16.39
N VAL A 115 0.30 18.59 15.12
CA VAL A 115 -0.16 17.77 14.00
C VAL A 115 0.65 16.48 13.90
N LYS A 116 1.98 16.56 14.05
CA LYS A 116 2.86 15.36 14.09
C LYS A 116 2.48 14.43 15.22
N ASN A 117 2.23 14.95 16.42
CA ASN A 117 1.81 14.16 17.57
C ASN A 117 0.46 13.47 17.33
N THR A 118 -0.54 14.21 16.84
CA THR A 118 -1.86 13.63 16.50
C THR A 118 -1.73 12.54 15.45
N ALA A 119 -0.92 12.74 14.41
CA ALA A 119 -0.70 11.72 13.38
C ALA A 119 -0.06 10.45 13.96
N LEU A 120 0.94 10.59 14.84
CA LEU A 120 1.57 9.43 15.50
C LEU A 120 0.62 8.72 16.46
N LEU A 121 -0.24 9.45 17.18
CA LEU A 121 -1.28 8.85 18.01
C LEU A 121 -2.31 8.08 17.15
N CYS A 122 -2.74 8.64 16.03
CA CYS A 122 -3.61 7.94 15.08
C CYS A 122 -2.93 6.66 14.54
N MET A 123 -1.64 6.73 14.19
CA MET A 123 -0.88 5.55 13.79
C MET A 123 -0.84 4.49 14.89
N LEU A 124 -0.59 4.87 16.13
CA LEU A 124 -0.58 3.95 17.25
C LEU A 124 -1.95 3.28 17.44
N MET A 125 -3.03 4.03 17.36
CA MET A 125 -4.39 3.48 17.47
C MET A 125 -4.72 2.52 16.32
N LEU A 126 -4.30 2.84 15.10
CA LEU A 126 -4.41 1.92 13.96
C LEU A 126 -3.63 0.63 14.21
N MET A 127 -2.39 0.72 14.69
CA MET A 127 -1.59 -0.46 15.01
C MET A 127 -2.25 -1.35 16.08
N ILE A 128 -2.83 -0.75 17.12
CA ILE A 128 -3.58 -1.49 18.14
C ILE A 128 -4.78 -2.19 17.49
N GLY A 129 -5.53 -1.50 16.62
CA GLY A 129 -6.63 -2.12 15.87
C GLY A 129 -6.18 -3.30 15.02
N TYR A 130 -5.10 -3.12 14.26
CA TYR A 130 -4.54 -4.18 13.41
C TYR A 130 -3.93 -5.33 14.21
N SER A 131 -3.50 -5.11 15.46
CA SER A 131 -2.99 -6.19 16.30
C SER A 131 -4.02 -7.31 16.55
N SER A 132 -5.30 -7.03 16.37
CA SER A 132 -6.37 -8.04 16.45
C SER A 132 -6.22 -9.15 15.39
N TYR A 133 -5.56 -8.87 14.24
CA TYR A 133 -5.27 -9.89 13.24
C TYR A 133 -4.28 -10.96 13.75
N ALA A 134 -3.45 -10.65 14.74
CA ALA A 134 -2.60 -11.66 15.39
C ALA A 134 -3.44 -12.78 16.03
N LEU A 135 -4.66 -12.48 16.50
CA LEU A 135 -5.55 -13.50 17.03
C LEU A 135 -6.01 -14.51 15.97
N ILE A 136 -6.11 -14.08 14.69
CA ILE A 136 -6.45 -14.97 13.58
C ILE A 136 -5.34 -16.01 13.42
N VAL A 137 -4.08 -15.55 13.39
CA VAL A 137 -2.90 -16.43 13.26
C VAL A 137 -2.81 -17.41 14.45
N ILE A 138 -2.96 -16.90 15.67
CA ILE A 138 -2.92 -17.74 16.88
C ILE A 138 -4.02 -18.80 16.86
N ARG A 139 -5.23 -18.42 16.44
CA ARG A 139 -6.35 -19.36 16.36
C ARG A 139 -6.14 -20.40 15.26
N SER A 140 -5.67 -20.00 14.09
CA SER A 140 -5.38 -20.89 12.97
C SER A 140 -4.28 -21.90 13.34
N ALA A 141 -3.21 -21.43 14.00
CA ALA A 141 -2.12 -22.31 14.47
C ALA A 141 -2.60 -23.39 15.47
N ALA A 142 -3.77 -23.24 16.10
CA ALA A 142 -4.41 -24.26 16.94
C ALA A 142 -5.18 -25.32 16.15
N ASN A 143 -5.19 -25.27 14.83
CA ASN A 143 -5.86 -26.21 13.89
C ASN A 143 -7.33 -26.47 14.29
N PRO A 144 -8.20 -25.47 14.28
CA PRO A 144 -9.63 -25.65 14.55
C PRO A 144 -10.29 -26.46 13.44
N PRO A 145 -11.45 -27.14 13.70
CA PRO A 145 -12.15 -27.94 12.70
C PRO A 145 -12.55 -27.18 11.43
N MET A 146 -12.75 -25.85 11.53
CA MET A 146 -13.01 -24.96 10.41
C MET A 146 -11.91 -23.90 10.38
N ASP A 147 -10.90 -24.11 9.55
CA ASP A 147 -9.79 -23.19 9.32
C ASP A 147 -9.70 -22.83 7.84
N GLN A 148 -10.40 -21.77 7.46
CA GLN A 148 -10.44 -21.34 6.06
C GLN A 148 -9.11 -20.69 5.66
N ASN A 149 -8.46 -21.25 4.65
CA ASN A 149 -7.16 -20.83 4.11
C ASN A 149 -5.97 -20.96 5.09
N SER A 150 -6.15 -21.60 6.22
CA SER A 150 -5.10 -21.87 7.23
C SER A 150 -4.10 -20.70 7.39
N PRO A 151 -4.52 -19.53 7.87
CA PRO A 151 -3.66 -18.35 8.01
C PRO A 151 -2.71 -18.48 9.21
N GLU A 152 -1.88 -19.52 9.21
CA GLU A 152 -0.94 -19.85 10.30
C GLU A 152 0.30 -18.96 10.33
N ASP A 153 0.63 -18.34 9.22
CA ASP A 153 1.80 -17.49 9.07
C ASP A 153 1.46 -16.17 8.35
N ILE A 154 2.46 -15.29 8.27
CA ILE A 154 2.26 -13.94 7.69
C ILE A 154 1.94 -13.97 6.19
N PHE A 155 2.43 -14.97 5.45
CA PHE A 155 2.19 -15.07 4.01
C PHE A 155 0.77 -15.56 3.74
N THR A 156 0.35 -16.60 4.46
CA THR A 156 -1.02 -17.14 4.39
C THR A 156 -2.03 -16.15 4.96
N LEU A 157 -1.70 -15.41 6.05
CA LEU A 157 -2.51 -14.31 6.54
C LEU A 157 -2.65 -13.19 5.49
N GLY A 158 -1.57 -12.83 4.79
CA GLY A 158 -1.61 -11.85 3.71
C GLY A 158 -2.57 -12.28 2.59
N SER A 159 -2.50 -13.53 2.17
CA SER A 159 -3.40 -14.12 1.16
C SER A 159 -4.86 -14.17 1.63
N TYR A 160 -5.08 -14.48 2.92
CA TYR A 160 -6.40 -14.47 3.55
C TYR A 160 -7.01 -13.07 3.58
N LEU A 161 -6.23 -12.05 4.00
CA LEU A 161 -6.69 -10.66 4.08
C LEU A 161 -6.91 -10.02 2.71
N SER A 162 -6.06 -10.32 1.73
CA SER A 162 -6.23 -9.85 0.35
C SER A 162 -7.34 -10.57 -0.41
N ARG A 163 -7.93 -11.61 0.21
CA ARG A 163 -9.02 -12.41 -0.41
C ARG A 163 -8.63 -12.98 -1.78
N ASP A 164 -7.41 -13.44 -1.91
CA ASP A 164 -6.84 -13.94 -3.17
C ASP A 164 -7.72 -14.99 -3.86
N GLN A 165 -8.45 -15.80 -3.09
CA GLN A 165 -9.38 -16.82 -3.59
C GLN A 165 -10.56 -16.25 -4.41
N TYR A 166 -10.88 -14.96 -4.24
CA TYR A 166 -11.98 -14.31 -4.97
C TYR A 166 -11.52 -13.53 -6.20
N GLY A 167 -10.23 -13.63 -6.53
CA GLY A 167 -9.62 -12.92 -7.64
C GLY A 167 -9.33 -11.45 -7.35
N ASP A 168 -8.62 -10.82 -8.26
CA ASP A 168 -8.24 -9.43 -8.18
C ASP A 168 -9.35 -8.50 -8.69
N ARG A 169 -9.66 -7.47 -7.90
CA ARG A 169 -10.57 -6.40 -8.29
C ARG A 169 -9.77 -5.11 -8.50
N PRO A 170 -9.79 -4.53 -9.70
CA PRO A 170 -9.13 -3.26 -9.92
C PRO A 170 -9.87 -2.14 -9.16
N LEU A 171 -9.18 -1.46 -8.23
CA LEU A 171 -9.78 -0.40 -7.40
C LEU A 171 -9.66 0.98 -8.05
N PHE A 172 -8.44 1.36 -8.47
CA PHE A 172 -8.15 2.70 -8.96
C PHE A 172 -7.95 2.74 -10.48
N TYR A 173 -7.30 1.74 -11.04
CA TYR A 173 -6.99 1.66 -12.45
C TYR A 173 -6.99 0.20 -12.91
N GLY A 174 -7.69 -0.11 -13.99
CA GLY A 174 -7.77 -1.45 -14.52
C GLY A 174 -8.76 -1.60 -15.67
N GLN A 175 -9.02 -2.85 -16.01
CA GLN A 175 -9.87 -3.21 -17.15
C GLN A 175 -11.35 -2.86 -16.93
N ALA A 176 -12.06 -2.60 -18.03
CA ALA A 176 -13.51 -2.65 -18.09
C ALA A 176 -13.98 -4.06 -18.49
N TYR A 177 -15.26 -4.37 -18.33
CA TYR A 177 -15.84 -5.67 -18.68
C TYR A 177 -15.71 -6.05 -20.16
N THR A 178 -15.54 -5.06 -21.03
CA THR A 178 -15.32 -5.24 -22.48
C THR A 178 -13.86 -5.27 -22.88
N SER A 179 -12.93 -4.97 -21.95
CA SER A 179 -11.51 -4.85 -22.26
C SER A 179 -10.92 -6.18 -22.74
N GLN A 180 -10.12 -6.12 -23.77
CA GLN A 180 -9.40 -7.26 -24.32
C GLN A 180 -8.01 -7.38 -23.72
N VAL A 181 -7.54 -8.62 -23.57
CA VAL A 181 -6.17 -8.90 -23.16
C VAL A 181 -5.22 -8.45 -24.27
N ALA A 182 -4.18 -7.71 -23.92
CA ALA A 182 -3.15 -7.31 -24.86
C ALA A 182 -2.43 -8.54 -25.40
N LEU A 183 -2.28 -8.61 -26.70
CA LEU A 183 -1.67 -9.74 -27.39
C LEU A 183 -0.35 -9.31 -28.00
N GLU A 184 0.61 -10.22 -28.03
CA GLU A 184 1.89 -10.05 -28.69
C GLU A 184 2.15 -11.21 -29.65
N VAL A 185 2.67 -10.89 -30.82
CA VAL A 185 3.00 -11.89 -31.83
C VAL A 185 4.38 -12.48 -31.52
N ASP A 186 4.41 -13.78 -31.23
CA ASP A 186 5.64 -14.52 -30.99
C ASP A 186 5.75 -15.63 -32.07
N GLY A 187 6.45 -15.34 -33.15
CA GLY A 187 6.48 -16.19 -34.35
C GLY A 187 5.12 -16.27 -35.03
N ASP A 188 4.61 -17.48 -35.22
CA ASP A 188 3.29 -17.75 -35.84
C ASP A 188 2.15 -17.81 -34.82
N MET A 189 2.42 -17.61 -33.52
CA MET A 189 1.43 -17.70 -32.46
C MET A 189 1.19 -16.34 -31.78
N CYS A 190 -0.08 -16.12 -31.44
CA CYS A 190 -0.52 -14.96 -30.69
C CYS A 190 -0.57 -15.34 -29.22
N LYS A 191 0.24 -14.64 -28.38
CA LYS A 191 0.30 -14.91 -26.94
C LYS A 191 -0.23 -13.73 -26.13
N PRO A 192 -0.95 -13.98 -25.05
CA PRO A 192 -1.36 -12.92 -24.14
C PRO A 192 -0.16 -12.34 -23.40
N VAL A 193 -0.08 -11.02 -23.33
CA VAL A 193 0.95 -10.33 -22.56
C VAL A 193 0.63 -10.47 -21.08
N MET A 194 1.56 -11.05 -20.34
CA MET A 194 1.46 -11.21 -18.89
C MET A 194 2.52 -10.37 -18.20
N THR A 195 2.17 -9.80 -17.04
CA THR A 195 3.12 -9.16 -16.12
C THR A 195 3.30 -10.04 -14.89
N GLU A 196 4.55 -10.24 -14.49
CA GLU A 196 4.86 -10.94 -13.24
C GLU A 196 4.37 -10.12 -12.04
N GLY A 197 3.58 -10.75 -11.19
CA GLY A 197 3.09 -10.18 -9.96
C GLY A 197 3.86 -10.65 -8.74
N ALA A 198 3.21 -10.59 -7.58
CA ALA A 198 3.79 -11.02 -6.32
C ALA A 198 4.20 -12.49 -6.33
N PRO A 199 5.37 -12.84 -5.76
CA PRO A 199 5.76 -14.24 -5.58
C PRO A 199 4.80 -14.94 -4.59
N VAL A 200 4.42 -16.15 -4.93
CA VAL A 200 3.63 -17.06 -4.06
C VAL A 200 4.60 -17.93 -3.31
N TYR A 201 4.61 -17.78 -1.99
CA TYR A 201 5.45 -18.59 -1.11
C TYR A 201 4.70 -19.81 -0.61
N GLN A 202 5.38 -20.96 -0.63
CA GLN A 202 4.89 -22.18 -0.02
C GLN A 202 5.88 -22.65 1.04
N ARG A 203 5.35 -23.14 2.16
CA ARG A 203 6.15 -23.74 3.23
C ARG A 203 6.67 -25.10 2.75
N LYS A 204 7.97 -25.32 2.95
CA LYS A 204 8.58 -26.63 2.69
C LYS A 204 8.17 -27.62 3.78
N GLU A 205 7.79 -28.82 3.40
CA GLU A 205 7.52 -29.89 4.35
C GLU A 205 8.80 -30.23 5.11
N LYS A 206 8.66 -30.40 6.42
CA LYS A 206 9.78 -30.74 7.30
C LYS A 206 10.07 -32.24 7.21
N ALA A 207 11.31 -32.58 7.02
CA ALA A 207 11.76 -33.98 7.12
C ALA A 207 11.86 -34.45 8.58
N SER A 208 12.09 -33.52 9.53
CA SER A 208 12.16 -33.75 10.96
C SER A 208 11.47 -32.67 11.75
N LYS A 209 11.00 -32.99 12.98
CA LYS A 209 10.37 -32.00 13.88
C LYS A 209 11.31 -30.86 14.31
N ASP A 210 12.60 -31.12 14.30
CA ASP A 210 13.63 -30.14 14.68
C ASP A 210 14.10 -29.28 13.52
N GLU A 211 13.61 -29.55 12.28
CA GLU A 211 13.92 -28.74 11.10
C GLU A 211 13.20 -27.39 11.15
N LYS A 212 13.95 -26.34 10.89
CA LYS A 212 13.40 -24.97 10.84
C LYS A 212 12.46 -24.80 9.65
N ASP A 213 11.41 -24.01 9.84
CA ASP A 213 10.51 -23.64 8.75
C ASP A 213 11.28 -22.93 7.64
N SER A 214 11.10 -23.38 6.42
CA SER A 214 11.66 -22.78 5.22
C SER A 214 10.56 -22.59 4.17
N TYR A 215 10.68 -21.53 3.38
CA TYR A 215 9.73 -21.18 2.33
C TYR A 215 10.47 -21.10 1.01
N PHE A 216 9.78 -21.49 -0.05
CA PHE A 216 10.27 -21.34 -1.41
C PHE A 216 9.19 -20.69 -2.28
N VAL A 217 9.61 -20.02 -3.34
CA VAL A 217 8.70 -19.42 -4.31
C VAL A 217 8.24 -20.51 -5.27
N VAL A 218 6.95 -20.79 -5.29
CA VAL A 218 6.35 -21.79 -6.19
C VAL A 218 6.02 -21.17 -7.54
N SER A 219 5.48 -19.97 -7.53
CA SER A 219 5.01 -19.27 -8.73
C SER A 219 4.92 -17.77 -8.46
N HIS A 220 4.65 -17.00 -9.49
CA HIS A 220 4.27 -15.60 -9.38
C HIS A 220 2.79 -15.45 -9.75
N LYS A 221 2.10 -14.49 -9.11
CA LYS A 221 0.73 -14.12 -9.47
C LYS A 221 0.77 -13.35 -10.78
N ASN A 222 0.79 -14.07 -11.91
CA ASN A 222 0.81 -13.45 -13.22
C ASN A 222 -0.53 -12.78 -13.50
N LYS A 223 -0.48 -11.54 -13.97
CA LYS A 223 -1.65 -10.76 -14.36
C LYS A 223 -1.63 -10.53 -15.85
N TYR A 224 -2.78 -10.69 -16.49
CA TYR A 224 -2.95 -10.29 -17.87
C TYR A 224 -2.86 -8.77 -17.99
N LYS A 225 -2.14 -8.29 -18.97
CA LYS A 225 -2.15 -6.89 -19.35
C LYS A 225 -3.33 -6.65 -20.28
N TYR A 226 -4.21 -5.72 -19.92
CA TYR A 226 -5.34 -5.35 -20.76
C TYR A 226 -4.99 -4.17 -21.68
N ALA A 227 -5.50 -4.21 -22.91
CA ALA A 227 -5.23 -3.14 -23.88
C ALA A 227 -5.99 -1.85 -23.52
N GLN A 228 -7.21 -1.99 -23.01
CA GLN A 228 -8.02 -0.86 -22.58
C GLN A 228 -8.15 -0.85 -21.06
N ASN A 229 -7.73 0.24 -20.44
CA ASN A 229 -7.85 0.45 -19.01
C ASN A 229 -8.53 1.77 -18.72
N MET A 230 -9.22 1.85 -17.58
CA MET A 230 -9.92 3.04 -17.13
C MET A 230 -9.68 3.33 -15.66
N PHE A 231 -9.94 4.57 -15.24
CA PHE A 231 -9.88 4.94 -13.84
C PHE A 231 -11.15 4.52 -13.11
N PHE A 232 -11.00 4.02 -11.87
CA PHE A 232 -12.08 3.55 -10.99
C PHE A 232 -13.05 2.59 -11.69
N PRO A 233 -12.57 1.47 -12.28
CA PRO A 233 -13.43 0.54 -13.01
C PRO A 233 -14.40 -0.15 -12.05
N ARG A 234 -15.68 0.18 -12.15
CA ARG A 234 -16.74 -0.50 -11.39
C ARG A 234 -17.33 -1.65 -12.17
N MET A 235 -17.48 -1.46 -13.46
CA MET A 235 -17.89 -2.49 -14.42
C MET A 235 -16.65 -3.19 -15.00
N TYR A 236 -15.99 -4.05 -14.21
CA TYR A 236 -14.73 -4.67 -14.60
C TYR A 236 -14.84 -6.15 -14.97
N ASP A 237 -15.91 -6.82 -14.55
CA ASP A 237 -16.07 -8.27 -14.67
C ASP A 237 -16.87 -8.63 -15.93
N ALA A 238 -16.21 -9.30 -16.89
CA ALA A 238 -16.83 -9.72 -18.13
C ALA A 238 -17.98 -10.74 -17.92
N ALA A 239 -17.96 -11.51 -16.82
CA ALA A 239 -19.03 -12.45 -16.50
C ALA A 239 -20.37 -11.76 -16.17
N HIS A 240 -20.31 -10.48 -15.77
CA HIS A 240 -21.49 -9.69 -15.43
C HIS A 240 -21.90 -8.68 -16.52
N ALA A 241 -21.36 -8.81 -17.74
CA ALA A 241 -21.61 -7.86 -18.83
C ALA A 241 -23.10 -7.60 -19.08
N GLN A 242 -23.90 -8.67 -19.17
CA GLN A 242 -25.35 -8.54 -19.38
C GLN A 242 -26.04 -7.79 -18.23
N ALA A 243 -25.67 -8.09 -17.00
CA ALA A 243 -26.26 -7.44 -15.83
C ALA A 243 -25.91 -5.91 -15.78
N TYR A 244 -24.70 -5.53 -16.20
CA TYR A 244 -24.33 -4.12 -16.29
C TYR A 244 -25.17 -3.38 -17.33
N GLU A 245 -25.39 -4.00 -18.50
CA GLU A 245 -26.20 -3.40 -19.56
C GLU A 245 -27.66 -3.28 -19.17
N ASP A 246 -28.23 -4.30 -18.54
CA ASP A 246 -29.62 -4.33 -18.09
C ASP A 246 -29.87 -3.28 -16.99
N TRP A 247 -28.98 -3.19 -16.01
CA TRP A 247 -29.12 -2.21 -14.90
C TRP A 247 -28.95 -0.77 -15.33
N MET A 248 -28.09 -0.55 -16.33
CA MET A 248 -27.83 0.79 -16.83
C MET A 248 -28.84 1.24 -17.89
N GLY A 249 -29.70 0.33 -18.40
CA GLY A 249 -30.57 0.61 -19.54
C GLY A 249 -29.76 0.87 -20.82
N GLY A 250 -28.64 0.18 -20.96
CA GLY A 250 -27.64 0.35 -21.99
C GLY A 250 -26.46 1.19 -21.55
N VAL A 251 -25.25 0.81 -21.99
CA VAL A 251 -24.00 1.49 -21.68
C VAL A 251 -23.53 2.31 -22.88
N ASN A 252 -23.33 3.61 -22.67
CA ASN A 252 -22.75 4.50 -23.67
C ASN A 252 -21.23 4.33 -23.66
N GLY A 253 -20.69 3.68 -24.70
CA GLY A 253 -19.25 3.46 -24.81
C GLY A 253 -18.67 4.12 -26.04
N THR A 254 -17.33 4.26 -26.04
CA THR A 254 -16.56 4.66 -27.22
C THR A 254 -16.00 3.41 -27.90
N GLU A 255 -16.07 3.36 -29.21
CA GLU A 255 -15.43 2.30 -29.99
C GLU A 255 -13.93 2.59 -30.08
N VAL A 256 -13.12 1.65 -29.58
CA VAL A 256 -11.67 1.74 -29.59
C VAL A 256 -11.12 0.61 -30.48
N PRO A 257 -10.23 0.91 -31.44
CA PRO A 257 -9.62 -0.11 -32.26
C PRO A 257 -8.73 -1.02 -31.40
N PHE A 258 -8.78 -2.29 -31.67
CA PHE A 258 -7.98 -3.33 -31.04
C PHE A 258 -7.41 -4.25 -32.11
N ASP A 259 -6.09 -4.41 -32.10
CA ASP A 259 -5.39 -5.36 -32.98
C ASP A 259 -5.34 -6.74 -32.31
N ARG A 260 -6.04 -7.68 -32.88
CA ARG A 260 -5.99 -9.10 -32.49
C ARG A 260 -5.04 -9.85 -33.44
N CYS A 261 -3.73 -9.58 -33.26
CA CYS A 261 -2.69 -10.23 -34.06
C CYS A 261 -2.89 -10.16 -35.59
N GLY A 262 -3.15 -8.94 -36.08
CA GLY A 262 -3.38 -8.68 -37.50
C GLY A 262 -4.85 -8.60 -37.92
N GLU A 263 -5.79 -8.94 -37.03
CA GLU A 263 -7.22 -8.68 -37.23
C GLU A 263 -7.61 -7.41 -36.48
N ASN A 264 -7.93 -6.35 -37.21
CA ASN A 264 -8.44 -5.13 -36.61
C ASN A 264 -9.89 -5.31 -36.17
N MET A 265 -10.13 -5.26 -34.88
CA MET A 265 -11.44 -5.31 -34.27
C MET A 265 -11.75 -3.96 -33.60
N THR A 266 -13.02 -3.63 -33.43
CA THR A 266 -13.46 -2.51 -32.61
C THR A 266 -14.06 -3.06 -31.32
N VAL A 267 -13.65 -2.51 -30.18
CA VAL A 267 -14.16 -2.88 -28.86
C VAL A 267 -14.85 -1.66 -28.26
N LYS A 268 -16.10 -1.85 -27.84
CA LYS A 268 -16.87 -0.79 -27.18
C LYS A 268 -16.47 -0.71 -25.71
N VAL A 269 -15.77 0.34 -25.31
CA VAL A 269 -15.32 0.57 -23.94
C VAL A 269 -16.26 1.53 -23.24
N PRO A 270 -16.78 1.22 -22.03
CA PRO A 270 -17.67 2.11 -21.31
C PRO A 270 -16.98 3.45 -20.99
N SER A 271 -17.75 4.53 -20.98
CA SER A 271 -17.22 5.84 -20.63
C SER A 271 -16.96 5.96 -19.12
N GLN A 272 -16.12 6.93 -18.71
CA GLN A 272 -15.91 7.23 -17.30
C GLN A 272 -17.21 7.64 -16.59
N TRP A 273 -18.14 8.27 -17.35
CA TRP A 273 -19.43 8.66 -16.84
C TRP A 273 -20.33 7.45 -16.54
N ASP A 274 -20.30 6.42 -17.36
CA ASP A 274 -21.04 5.17 -17.12
C ASP A 274 -20.58 4.51 -15.82
N ASN A 275 -19.26 4.49 -15.55
CA ASN A 275 -18.73 3.99 -14.29
C ASN A 275 -19.23 4.77 -13.06
N ILE A 276 -19.30 6.09 -13.16
CA ILE A 276 -19.81 6.95 -12.07
C ILE A 276 -21.31 6.71 -11.89
N ARG A 277 -22.06 6.66 -12.99
CA ARG A 277 -23.50 6.42 -12.98
C ARG A 277 -23.85 5.04 -12.39
N PHE A 278 -23.06 4.03 -12.67
CA PHE A 278 -23.25 2.69 -12.09
C PHE A 278 -23.08 2.67 -10.57
N PHE A 279 -22.32 3.62 -10.02
CA PHE A 279 -22.11 3.73 -8.57
C PHE A 279 -23.21 4.52 -7.86
N LEU A 280 -23.86 5.46 -8.53
CA LEU A 280 -24.94 6.30 -7.98
C LEU A 280 -26.28 5.59 -8.04
#